data_6ea905de68ec5aac9413fd0ef9ca4a14
#
_entry.id   6ea905de68ec5aac9413fd0ef9ca4a14
#
_cell.length_a   1.000
_cell.length_b   1.000
_cell.length_c   1.000
_cell.angle_alpha   90.00
_cell.angle_beta   90.00
_cell.angle_gamma   90.00
#
_symmetry.space_group_name_H-M   'P 1'
#
loop_
_entity.id
_entity.type
_entity.pdbx_description
1 polymer ?
#
loop_
_entity_poly.entity_id
_entity_poly.type
_entity_poly.pdbx_seq_one_letter_code
_entity_poly.pdbx_strand_id
1 'polypeptide(L)'
;MNITRMHRIGTSKLTLLIAALLVILVAVIVVTTLQEAGTKTPSTGTGTTAGPGTLGTGYVVRPFSASDLNGRIVDNSFFANQRLTMVNVWGTFCGPCIREMPDLAQLPGEFPATDFAILGVIADTPGASNEATARQLTGSTGVTYTNVIPDHSIMTEILIDVSVVPTTFFVDHTGTVVGEVLTGSRSKVEWMTIIQGMLANLPSGS
;
A
#
# COMPACT_ATOMS: atom_id res chain seq x y z
N MET A 1 -57.58 -63.03 30.17
CA MET A 1 -56.73 -62.36 31.16
C MET A 1 -55.99 -61.21 30.39
N ASN A 2 -56.33 -59.99 30.72
CA ASN A 2 -55.95 -58.79 30.08
C ASN A 2 -54.56 -58.30 30.45
N ILE A 3 -53.76 -57.92 29.50
CA ILE A 3 -52.56 -57.06 29.60
C ILE A 3 -52.45 -56.38 28.24
N THR A 4 -52.36 -55.12 28.00
CA THR A 4 -51.83 -53.98 28.63
C THR A 4 -52.26 -52.77 27.77
N ARG A 5 -52.90 -51.83 28.39
CA ARG A 5 -53.19 -50.52 27.77
C ARG A 5 -52.02 -49.64 28.12
N MET A 6 -51.05 -49.53 27.20
CA MET A 6 -49.93 -48.57 27.37
C MET A 6 -50.36 -47.22 26.94
N HIS A 7 -50.24 -46.31 27.86
CA HIS A 7 -50.49 -44.90 27.78
C HIS A 7 -49.70 -44.22 26.66
N ARG A 8 -50.39 -43.70 25.66
CA ARG A 8 -49.88 -42.66 24.79
C ARG A 8 -50.18 -41.32 25.43
N ILE A 9 -49.23 -40.74 26.13
CA ILE A 9 -49.39 -39.41 26.72
C ILE A 9 -48.22 -38.55 26.29
N GLY A 10 -48.55 -37.47 25.63
CA GLY A 10 -47.86 -36.20 25.80
C GLY A 10 -46.65 -35.81 24.93
N THR A 11 -46.33 -36.56 23.86
CA THR A 11 -45.19 -36.18 22.99
C THR A 11 -45.52 -35.09 21.96
N SER A 12 -46.82 -34.86 21.66
CA SER A 12 -47.17 -33.97 20.53
C SER A 12 -47.01 -32.48 20.82
N LYS A 13 -47.26 -32.05 22.07
CA LYS A 13 -47.12 -30.61 22.39
C LYS A 13 -45.67 -30.18 22.56
N LEU A 14 -44.85 -31.02 23.20
CA LEU A 14 -43.42 -30.73 23.38
C LEU A 14 -42.64 -30.79 22.05
N THR A 15 -42.95 -31.78 21.21
CA THR A 15 -42.35 -31.90 19.88
C THR A 15 -42.77 -30.77 18.95
N LEU A 16 -44.00 -30.29 19.02
CA LEU A 16 -44.48 -29.13 18.28
C LEU A 16 -43.81 -27.84 18.77
N LEU A 17 -43.57 -27.67 20.05
CA LEU A 17 -42.85 -26.51 20.59
C LEU A 17 -41.38 -26.52 20.19
N ILE A 18 -40.71 -27.66 20.22
CA ILE A 18 -39.31 -27.79 19.78
C ILE A 18 -39.20 -27.54 18.27
N ALA A 19 -40.11 -28.08 17.48
CA ALA A 19 -40.12 -27.81 16.03
C ALA A 19 -40.35 -26.32 15.71
N ALA A 20 -41.28 -25.66 16.43
CA ALA A 20 -41.51 -24.24 16.27
C ALA A 20 -40.28 -23.38 16.65
N LEU A 21 -39.60 -23.73 17.74
CA LEU A 21 -38.36 -23.06 18.16
C LEU A 21 -37.22 -23.23 17.14
N LEU A 22 -37.09 -24.44 16.57
CA LEU A 22 -36.09 -24.70 15.53
C LEU A 22 -36.36 -23.88 14.24
N VAL A 23 -37.64 -23.77 13.84
CA VAL A 23 -38.00 -22.95 12.67
C VAL A 23 -37.71 -21.48 12.92
N ILE A 24 -37.99 -20.97 14.12
CA ILE A 24 -37.67 -19.58 14.49
C ILE A 24 -36.16 -19.37 14.51
N LEU A 25 -35.41 -20.31 15.08
CA LEU A 25 -33.93 -20.24 15.12
C LEU A 25 -33.33 -20.20 13.70
N VAL A 26 -33.82 -21.07 12.81
CA VAL A 26 -33.37 -21.11 11.40
C VAL A 26 -33.76 -19.80 10.69
N ALA A 27 -34.98 -19.29 10.92
CA ALA A 27 -35.41 -18.01 10.32
C ALA A 27 -34.54 -16.84 10.80
N VAL A 28 -34.16 -16.79 12.08
CA VAL A 28 -33.26 -15.77 12.62
C VAL A 28 -31.87 -15.87 12.00
N ILE A 29 -31.34 -17.08 11.88
CA ILE A 29 -30.02 -17.31 11.25
C ILE A 29 -30.05 -16.89 9.77
N VAL A 30 -31.10 -17.23 9.03
CA VAL A 30 -31.25 -16.85 7.61
C VAL A 30 -31.39 -15.34 7.47
N VAL A 31 -32.14 -14.67 8.33
CA VAL A 31 -32.26 -13.20 8.30
C VAL A 31 -30.94 -12.51 8.62
N THR A 32 -30.18 -13.02 9.61
CA THR A 32 -28.86 -12.43 9.96
C THR A 32 -27.83 -12.64 8.85
N THR A 33 -27.83 -13.81 8.19
CA THR A 33 -26.90 -14.08 7.07
C THR A 33 -27.28 -13.33 5.78
N LEU A 34 -28.54 -13.01 5.57
CA LEU A 34 -29.00 -12.23 4.40
C LEU A 34 -28.78 -10.72 4.59
N GLN A 35 -28.62 -10.22 5.83
CA GLN A 35 -28.32 -8.81 6.08
C GLN A 35 -26.87 -8.43 5.80
N GLU A 36 -25.93 -9.38 5.76
CA GLU A 36 -24.54 -9.13 5.36
C GLU A 36 -24.32 -9.12 3.84
N ALA A 37 -25.31 -9.51 3.04
CA ALA A 37 -25.22 -9.54 1.56
C ALA A 37 -25.84 -8.33 0.86
N GLY A 38 -26.14 -7.27 1.58
CA GLY A 38 -26.86 -6.11 1.02
C GLY A 38 -26.17 -4.80 1.26
N THR A 39 -25.68 -4.23 0.16
CA THR A 39 -25.27 -2.85 -0.15
C THR A 39 -23.77 -2.59 -0.21
N LYS A 40 -23.14 -3.11 -1.25
CA LYS A 40 -22.11 -2.32 -1.93
C LYS A 40 -22.83 -1.21 -2.71
N THR A 41 -23.07 -0.10 -2.05
CA THR A 41 -23.39 1.15 -2.73
C THR A 41 -22.14 1.56 -3.54
N PRO A 42 -22.23 1.86 -4.84
CA PRO A 42 -21.13 2.52 -5.53
C PRO A 42 -20.99 3.91 -4.87
N SER A 43 -19.89 4.10 -4.15
CA SER A 43 -19.50 5.41 -3.64
C SER A 43 -19.21 6.29 -4.84
N THR A 44 -20.17 7.12 -5.19
CA THR A 44 -19.95 8.29 -6.03
C THR A 44 -18.96 9.17 -5.28
N GLY A 45 -17.73 9.24 -5.79
CA GLY A 45 -16.65 10.00 -5.20
C GLY A 45 -17.00 11.49 -5.15
N THR A 46 -17.53 11.91 -4.02
CA THR A 46 -17.52 13.31 -3.65
C THR A 46 -16.10 13.58 -3.14
N GLY A 47 -15.35 14.41 -3.89
CA GLY A 47 -14.02 14.82 -3.52
C GLY A 47 -14.01 15.43 -2.12
N THR A 48 -13.64 14.62 -1.15
CA THR A 48 -13.27 15.10 0.17
C THR A 48 -11.90 15.74 0.01
N THR A 49 -11.83 17.05 0.13
CA THR A 49 -10.59 17.77 0.38
C THR A 49 -9.94 17.13 1.61
N ALA A 50 -8.96 16.28 1.37
CA ALA A 50 -8.15 15.71 2.44
C ALA A 50 -7.50 16.90 3.18
N GLY A 51 -7.75 16.99 4.47
CA GLY A 51 -6.96 17.77 5.40
C GLY A 51 -5.49 17.32 5.34
N PRO A 52 -4.55 17.90 6.11
CA PRO A 52 -3.16 17.45 6.09
C PRO A 52 -3.16 15.93 6.35
N GLY A 53 -3.06 15.17 5.26
CA GLY A 53 -3.39 13.76 5.24
C GLY A 53 -2.14 12.96 5.53
N THR A 54 -2.29 11.94 6.34
CA THR A 54 -1.34 10.85 6.50
C THR A 54 -1.00 10.25 5.14
N LEU A 55 0.27 9.95 4.93
CA LEU A 55 0.74 9.31 3.69
C LEU A 55 -0.05 8.02 3.42
N GLY A 56 -0.76 7.97 2.29
CA GLY A 56 -1.61 6.84 1.90
C GLY A 56 -2.33 7.08 0.59
N THR A 57 -3.14 6.14 0.17
CA THR A 57 -3.90 6.22 -1.09
C THR A 57 -4.70 7.51 -1.21
N GLY A 58 -4.51 8.22 -2.32
CA GLY A 58 -5.15 9.52 -2.59
C GLY A 58 -4.43 10.72 -1.99
N TYR A 59 -3.36 10.53 -1.22
CA TYR A 59 -2.50 11.63 -0.78
C TYR A 59 -1.81 12.26 -2.00
N VAL A 60 -1.88 13.57 -2.13
CA VAL A 60 -1.17 14.31 -3.19
C VAL A 60 0.14 14.83 -2.62
N VAL A 61 1.25 14.38 -3.20
CA VAL A 61 2.59 14.80 -2.79
C VAL A 61 2.73 16.32 -3.01
N ARG A 62 2.95 17.04 -1.92
CA ARG A 62 3.10 18.49 -1.97
C ARG A 62 4.36 18.92 -2.75
N PRO A 63 4.40 20.15 -3.25
CA PRO A 63 5.56 20.65 -3.96
C PRO A 63 6.83 20.56 -3.10
N PHE A 64 7.87 19.97 -3.65
CA PHE A 64 9.20 19.89 -3.08
C PHE A 64 10.26 20.33 -4.10
N SER A 65 11.47 20.64 -3.64
CA SER A 65 12.62 20.95 -4.47
C SER A 65 13.89 20.49 -3.76
N ALA A 66 14.26 19.24 -3.97
CA ALA A 66 15.37 18.58 -3.30
C ALA A 66 16.56 18.35 -4.22
N SER A 67 17.77 18.31 -3.69
CA SER A 67 18.95 17.90 -4.45
C SER A 67 19.09 16.39 -4.48
N ASP A 68 19.43 15.81 -5.62
CA ASP A 68 19.88 14.42 -5.66
C ASP A 68 21.35 14.29 -5.20
N LEU A 69 21.80 13.04 -5.05
CA LEU A 69 23.19 12.75 -4.67
C LEU A 69 24.24 13.35 -5.64
N ASN A 70 23.85 13.75 -6.85
CA ASN A 70 24.73 14.38 -7.86
C ASN A 70 24.60 15.90 -7.87
N GLY A 71 23.80 16.49 -6.98
CA GLY A 71 23.56 17.92 -6.91
C GLY A 71 22.54 18.47 -7.92
N ARG A 72 21.81 17.59 -8.63
CA ARG A 72 20.73 18.01 -9.53
C ARG A 72 19.47 18.26 -8.73
N ILE A 73 18.71 19.29 -9.11
CA ILE A 73 17.42 19.57 -8.48
C ILE A 73 16.36 18.59 -9.03
N VAL A 74 15.60 18.04 -8.11
CA VAL A 74 14.47 17.15 -8.35
C VAL A 74 13.25 17.74 -7.67
N ASP A 75 12.16 17.85 -8.39
CA ASP A 75 10.89 18.39 -7.91
C ASP A 75 9.70 17.51 -8.37
N ASN A 76 8.47 17.97 -8.15
CA ASN A 76 7.26 17.22 -8.51
C ASN A 76 7.16 16.91 -10.01
N SER A 77 7.86 17.61 -10.89
CA SER A 77 7.89 17.28 -12.32
C SER A 77 8.50 15.90 -12.59
N PHE A 78 9.26 15.36 -11.64
CA PHE A 78 9.76 13.99 -11.72
C PHE A 78 8.62 12.98 -11.94
N PHE A 79 7.48 13.15 -11.26
CA PHE A 79 6.33 12.24 -11.38
C PHE A 79 5.66 12.31 -12.76
N ALA A 80 5.69 13.44 -13.42
CA ALA A 80 5.00 13.65 -14.70
C ALA A 80 5.63 12.88 -15.89
N ASN A 81 6.84 12.34 -15.72
CA ASN A 81 7.57 11.69 -16.81
C ASN A 81 7.20 10.22 -17.04
N GLN A 82 6.54 9.59 -16.07
CA GLN A 82 6.14 8.20 -16.12
C GLN A 82 4.76 7.97 -15.49
N ARG A 83 4.11 6.87 -15.84
CA ARG A 83 2.78 6.52 -15.32
C ARG A 83 2.80 6.19 -13.82
N LEU A 84 3.89 5.58 -13.35
CA LEU A 84 4.06 5.12 -11.98
C LEU A 84 5.47 5.40 -11.48
N THR A 85 5.58 6.05 -10.34
CA THR A 85 6.84 6.22 -9.61
C THR A 85 6.80 5.43 -8.30
N MET A 86 7.76 4.56 -8.09
CA MET A 86 8.03 3.94 -6.80
C MET A 86 8.87 4.90 -5.95
N VAL A 87 8.32 5.42 -4.87
CA VAL A 87 9.08 6.21 -3.87
C VAL A 87 9.55 5.26 -2.78
N ASN A 88 10.86 5.05 -2.69
CA ASN A 88 11.47 4.18 -1.70
C ASN A 88 12.24 5.01 -0.67
N VAL A 89 11.76 5.02 0.57
CA VAL A 89 12.41 5.69 1.70
C VAL A 89 13.35 4.72 2.38
N TRP A 90 14.63 5.09 2.45
CA TRP A 90 15.69 4.25 3.00
C TRP A 90 16.68 5.07 3.84
N GLY A 91 17.56 4.42 4.58
CA GLY A 91 18.60 5.08 5.37
C GLY A 91 19.94 4.37 5.27
N THR A 92 21.03 5.10 5.46
CA THR A 92 22.41 4.55 5.36
C THR A 92 22.71 3.50 6.45
N PHE A 93 21.98 3.53 7.56
CA PHE A 93 22.06 2.57 8.68
C PHE A 93 21.17 1.33 8.47
N CYS A 94 20.33 1.32 7.44
CA CYS A 94 19.29 0.32 7.27
C CYS A 94 19.79 -0.93 6.54
N GLY A 95 20.16 -1.96 7.27
CA GLY A 95 20.63 -3.23 6.70
C GLY A 95 19.67 -3.90 5.70
N PRO A 96 18.35 -4.01 6.00
CA PRO A 96 17.38 -4.51 5.03
C PRO A 96 17.31 -3.69 3.74
N CYS A 97 17.36 -2.33 3.85
CA CYS A 97 17.36 -1.45 2.68
C CYS A 97 18.56 -1.74 1.75
N ILE A 98 19.76 -1.86 2.35
CA ILE A 98 20.99 -2.11 1.59
C ILE A 98 20.94 -3.45 0.87
N ARG A 99 20.39 -4.49 1.52
CA ARG A 99 20.25 -5.82 0.89
C ARG A 99 19.26 -5.84 -0.27
N GLU A 100 18.25 -4.98 -0.25
CA GLU A 100 17.23 -4.86 -1.30
C GLU A 100 17.74 -4.07 -2.53
N MET A 101 18.68 -3.15 -2.35
CA MET A 101 19.16 -2.24 -3.40
C MET A 101 19.58 -2.92 -4.71
N PRO A 102 20.30 -4.06 -4.73
CA PRO A 102 20.64 -4.74 -5.97
C PRO A 102 19.43 -5.24 -6.77
N ASP A 103 18.33 -5.58 -6.08
CA ASP A 103 17.06 -5.97 -6.70
C ASP A 103 16.34 -4.73 -7.24
N LEU A 104 16.28 -3.64 -6.46
CA LEU A 104 15.71 -2.36 -6.89
C LEU A 104 16.45 -1.76 -8.08
N ALA A 105 17.78 -1.88 -8.13
CA ALA A 105 18.61 -1.36 -9.22
C ALA A 105 18.27 -1.97 -10.58
N GLN A 106 17.70 -3.16 -10.62
CA GLN A 106 17.33 -3.87 -11.84
C GLN A 106 15.92 -3.49 -12.34
N LEU A 107 15.02 -3.04 -11.45
CA LEU A 107 13.61 -2.81 -11.79
C LEU A 107 13.39 -1.79 -12.91
N PRO A 108 14.11 -0.65 -12.99
CA PRO A 108 13.91 0.30 -14.10
C PRO A 108 14.20 -0.31 -15.49
N GLY A 109 15.03 -1.35 -15.57
CA GLY A 109 15.31 -2.05 -16.82
C GLY A 109 14.22 -3.05 -17.25
N GLU A 110 13.27 -3.37 -16.37
CA GLU A 110 12.19 -4.33 -16.64
C GLU A 110 10.92 -3.67 -17.23
N PHE A 111 10.86 -2.33 -17.24
CA PHE A 111 9.70 -1.56 -17.68
C PHE A 111 10.14 -0.44 -18.63
N PRO A 112 9.27 0.00 -19.57
CA PRO A 112 9.51 1.23 -20.32
C PRO A 112 9.69 2.42 -19.36
N ALA A 113 10.63 3.31 -19.67
CA ALA A 113 10.89 4.50 -18.85
C ALA A 113 9.68 5.45 -18.75
N THR A 114 8.76 5.40 -19.72
CA THR A 114 7.47 6.09 -19.69
C THR A 114 6.46 5.49 -18.75
N ASP A 115 6.65 4.24 -18.35
CA ASP A 115 5.73 3.52 -17.46
C ASP A 115 6.20 3.55 -16.01
N PHE A 116 7.52 3.42 -15.76
CA PHE A 116 8.01 3.23 -14.40
C PHE A 116 9.35 3.90 -14.13
N ALA A 117 9.47 4.50 -12.94
CA ALA A 117 10.73 4.97 -12.38
C ALA A 117 10.76 4.75 -10.86
N ILE A 118 11.97 4.85 -10.28
CA ILE A 118 12.19 4.84 -8.84
C ILE A 118 12.76 6.19 -8.40
N LEU A 119 12.21 6.72 -7.29
CA LEU A 119 12.73 7.85 -6.54
C LEU A 119 13.13 7.38 -5.15
N GLY A 120 14.41 7.32 -4.85
CA GLY A 120 14.92 7.07 -3.51
C GLY A 120 14.87 8.34 -2.66
N VAL A 121 14.45 8.22 -1.40
CA VAL A 121 14.49 9.29 -0.40
C VAL A 121 15.38 8.82 0.76
N ILE A 122 16.45 9.56 1.05
CA ILE A 122 17.47 9.16 2.04
C ILE A 122 17.11 9.76 3.40
N ALA A 123 16.43 9.00 4.26
CA ALA A 123 15.79 9.50 5.47
C ALA A 123 16.74 10.08 6.53
N ASP A 124 18.02 9.70 6.54
CA ASP A 124 19.03 10.15 7.51
C ASP A 124 19.97 11.23 6.96
N THR A 125 19.58 11.89 5.87
CA THR A 125 20.22 13.10 5.34
C THR A 125 19.30 14.31 5.56
N PRO A 126 19.76 15.56 5.46
CA PRO A 126 21.12 15.99 5.09
C PRO A 126 22.14 15.77 6.20
N GLY A 127 23.37 15.53 5.76
CA GLY A 127 24.55 15.39 6.62
C GLY A 127 25.73 14.86 5.85
N ALA A 128 26.84 15.57 5.81
CA ALA A 128 27.98 15.28 4.92
C ALA A 128 28.49 13.82 5.04
N SER A 129 28.52 13.24 6.23
CA SER A 129 28.93 11.84 6.46
C SER A 129 27.93 10.85 5.89
N ASN A 130 26.63 11.06 6.09
CA ASN A 130 25.58 10.18 5.59
C ASN A 130 25.43 10.30 4.07
N GLU A 131 25.58 11.49 3.51
CA GLU A 131 25.62 11.66 2.07
C GLU A 131 26.79 10.94 1.40
N ALA A 132 28.00 10.99 2.00
CA ALA A 132 29.15 10.24 1.51
C ALA A 132 28.89 8.73 1.57
N THR A 133 28.34 8.25 2.68
CA THR A 133 27.94 6.84 2.86
C THR A 133 26.87 6.45 1.85
N ALA A 134 25.85 7.28 1.61
CA ALA A 134 24.80 7.02 0.63
C ALA A 134 25.37 6.88 -0.79
N ARG A 135 26.31 7.75 -1.20
CA ARG A 135 26.99 7.64 -2.51
C ARG A 135 27.79 6.32 -2.62
N GLN A 136 28.47 5.93 -1.55
CA GLN A 136 29.20 4.66 -1.51
C GLN A 136 28.26 3.47 -1.65
N LEU A 137 27.15 3.44 -0.90
CA LEU A 137 26.17 2.37 -0.92
C LEU A 137 25.48 2.25 -2.27
N THR A 138 24.99 3.34 -2.83
CA THR A 138 24.37 3.33 -4.17
C THR A 138 25.34 2.87 -5.24
N GLY A 139 26.60 3.33 -5.20
CA GLY A 139 27.66 2.88 -6.12
C GLY A 139 27.98 1.39 -5.99
N SER A 140 28.11 0.88 -4.78
CA SER A 140 28.46 -0.54 -4.54
C SER A 140 27.32 -1.52 -4.82
N THR A 141 26.07 -1.07 -4.79
CA THR A 141 24.86 -1.88 -5.04
C THR A 141 24.31 -1.76 -6.46
N GLY A 142 24.96 -0.97 -7.31
CA GLY A 142 24.56 -0.78 -8.71
C GLY A 142 23.34 0.10 -8.90
N VAL A 143 22.94 0.87 -7.90
CA VAL A 143 21.80 1.80 -7.96
C VAL A 143 22.12 2.96 -8.87
N THR A 144 21.31 3.13 -9.93
CA THR A 144 21.41 4.22 -10.91
C THR A 144 20.20 5.15 -10.91
N TYR A 145 19.10 4.74 -10.26
CA TYR A 145 17.91 5.60 -10.12
C TYR A 145 18.19 6.78 -9.18
N THR A 146 17.38 7.81 -9.32
CA THR A 146 17.52 9.07 -8.58
C THR A 146 17.31 8.86 -7.08
N ASN A 147 18.24 9.38 -6.27
CA ASN A 147 18.15 9.39 -4.82
C ASN A 147 18.28 10.82 -4.31
N VAL A 148 17.26 11.32 -3.61
CA VAL A 148 17.21 12.70 -3.12
C VAL A 148 17.60 12.80 -1.65
N ILE A 149 18.28 13.91 -1.35
CA ILE A 149 18.52 14.41 0.00
C ILE A 149 17.27 15.23 0.36
N PRO A 150 16.49 14.85 1.39
CA PRO A 150 15.23 15.51 1.71
C PRO A 150 15.42 17.00 1.98
N ASP A 151 14.60 17.80 1.34
CA ASP A 151 14.40 19.20 1.69
C ASP A 151 13.41 19.32 2.86
N HIS A 152 13.13 20.55 3.30
CA HIS A 152 12.17 20.78 4.38
C HIS A 152 10.78 20.20 4.06
N SER A 153 10.31 20.29 2.82
CA SER A 153 9.00 19.78 2.40
C SER A 153 8.94 18.26 2.50
N ILE A 154 9.93 17.54 1.97
CA ILE A 154 10.00 16.08 2.08
C ILE A 154 10.08 15.64 3.54
N MET A 155 10.83 16.36 4.38
CA MET A 155 10.96 16.04 5.81
C MET A 155 9.62 16.19 6.54
N THR A 156 8.86 17.23 6.27
CA THR A 156 7.61 17.55 7.00
C THR A 156 6.37 16.89 6.41
N GLU A 157 6.38 16.53 5.13
CA GLU A 157 5.19 16.04 4.43
C GLU A 157 5.24 14.53 4.13
N ILE A 158 6.44 13.97 4.00
CA ILE A 158 6.63 12.54 3.70
C ILE A 158 7.27 11.82 4.88
N LEU A 159 8.44 12.28 5.33
CA LEU A 159 9.20 11.57 6.35
C LEU A 159 8.55 11.61 7.74
N ILE A 160 7.68 12.58 8.01
CA ILE A 160 6.94 12.66 9.28
C ILE A 160 6.03 11.42 9.49
N ASP A 161 5.53 10.83 8.41
CA ASP A 161 4.68 9.63 8.45
C ASP A 161 5.48 8.32 8.32
N VAL A 162 6.79 8.41 8.13
CA VAL A 162 7.68 7.25 7.98
C VAL A 162 8.35 6.92 9.31
N SER A 163 7.85 5.92 10.00
CA SER A 163 8.39 5.47 11.30
C SER A 163 9.40 4.32 11.19
N VAL A 164 9.50 3.68 10.04
CA VAL A 164 10.39 2.53 9.78
C VAL A 164 10.91 2.58 8.34
N VAL A 165 12.12 2.07 8.12
CA VAL A 165 12.69 1.92 6.77
C VAL A 165 13.11 0.47 6.51
N PRO A 166 12.98 -0.05 5.27
CA PRO A 166 12.45 0.66 4.12
C PRO A 166 10.93 0.82 4.18
N THR A 167 10.46 1.98 3.73
CA THR A 167 9.05 2.25 3.46
C THR A 167 8.91 2.64 2.00
N THR A 168 7.95 2.03 1.32
CA THR A 168 7.72 2.24 -0.11
C THR A 168 6.26 2.58 -0.37
N PHE A 169 6.03 3.58 -1.20
CA PHE A 169 4.72 3.92 -1.73
C PHE A 169 4.83 4.28 -3.22
N PHE A 170 3.70 4.29 -3.89
CA PHE A 170 3.65 4.53 -5.32
C PHE A 170 2.89 5.82 -5.63
N VAL A 171 3.37 6.55 -6.62
CA VAL A 171 2.82 7.85 -7.03
C VAL A 171 2.54 7.80 -8.52
N ASP A 172 1.37 8.24 -8.95
CA ASP A 172 1.02 8.36 -10.36
C ASP A 172 1.63 9.64 -11.00
N HIS A 173 1.41 9.80 -12.30
CA HIS A 173 1.92 10.96 -13.06
C HIS A 173 1.38 12.33 -12.59
N THR A 174 0.30 12.35 -11.79
CA THR A 174 -0.28 13.57 -11.22
C THR A 174 0.32 13.95 -9.86
N GLY A 175 1.18 13.10 -9.31
CA GLY A 175 1.72 13.26 -7.95
C GLY A 175 0.82 12.69 -6.86
N THR A 176 -0.18 11.86 -7.22
CA THR A 176 -1.11 11.23 -6.27
C THR A 176 -0.62 9.84 -5.87
N VAL A 177 -0.62 9.55 -4.57
CA VAL A 177 -0.28 8.23 -4.04
C VAL A 177 -1.36 7.23 -4.42
N VAL A 178 -0.94 6.11 -5.03
CA VAL A 178 -1.79 5.01 -5.46
C VAL A 178 -1.42 3.72 -4.73
N GLY A 179 -2.43 2.94 -4.35
CA GLY A 179 -2.22 1.72 -3.58
C GLY A 179 -1.81 1.98 -2.13
N GLU A 180 -1.37 0.93 -1.47
CA GLU A 180 -1.00 0.97 -0.04
C GLU A 180 0.46 1.39 0.15
N VAL A 181 0.75 1.95 1.33
CA VAL A 181 2.13 2.16 1.80
C VAL A 181 2.66 0.84 2.33
N LEU A 182 3.80 0.43 1.82
CA LEU A 182 4.41 -0.87 2.11
C LEU A 182 5.66 -0.69 2.97
N THR A 183 5.79 -1.47 4.02
CA THR A 183 6.97 -1.49 4.88
C THR A 183 7.78 -2.77 4.71
N GLY A 184 9.09 -2.70 4.95
CA GLY A 184 10.01 -3.82 4.84
C GLY A 184 10.49 -4.11 3.42
N SER A 185 11.66 -4.74 3.33
CA SER A 185 12.31 -5.10 2.06
C SER A 185 11.60 -6.27 1.35
N ARG A 186 11.67 -6.29 0.02
CA ARG A 186 11.11 -7.33 -0.85
C ARG A 186 12.11 -7.73 -1.93
N SER A 187 11.95 -8.93 -2.45
CA SER A 187 12.70 -9.42 -3.58
C SER A 187 12.26 -8.73 -4.88
N LYS A 188 13.11 -8.76 -5.90
CA LYS A 188 12.79 -8.29 -7.26
C LYS A 188 11.48 -8.87 -7.78
N VAL A 189 11.24 -10.18 -7.58
CA VAL A 189 10.03 -10.86 -8.08
C VAL A 189 8.76 -10.32 -7.42
N GLU A 190 8.80 -10.07 -6.11
CA GLU A 190 7.67 -9.48 -5.39
C GLU A 190 7.40 -8.05 -5.87
N TRP A 191 8.45 -7.24 -6.03
CA TRP A 191 8.32 -5.88 -6.60
C TRP A 191 7.75 -5.89 -8.01
N MET A 192 8.27 -6.77 -8.88
CA MET A 192 7.74 -6.94 -10.25
C MET A 192 6.25 -7.20 -10.26
N THR A 193 5.77 -8.11 -9.41
CA THR A 193 4.35 -8.46 -9.29
C THR A 193 3.51 -7.27 -8.85
N ILE A 194 3.97 -6.51 -7.87
CA ILE A 194 3.27 -5.31 -7.35
C ILE A 194 3.20 -4.23 -8.43
N ILE A 195 4.34 -3.92 -9.07
CA ILE A 195 4.43 -2.87 -10.10
C ILE A 195 3.55 -3.21 -11.30
N GLN A 196 3.59 -4.45 -11.79
CA GLN A 196 2.75 -4.92 -12.90
C GLN A 196 1.27 -4.80 -12.56
N GLY A 197 0.87 -5.20 -11.35
CA GLY A 197 -0.51 -5.08 -10.88
C GLY A 197 -0.98 -3.62 -10.81
N MET A 198 -0.13 -2.71 -10.35
CA MET A 198 -0.46 -1.28 -10.31
C MET A 198 -0.56 -0.67 -11.72
N LEU A 199 0.40 -0.94 -12.60
CA LEU A 199 0.39 -0.43 -13.97
C LEU A 199 -0.82 -0.91 -14.77
N ALA A 200 -1.29 -2.13 -14.52
CA ALA A 200 -2.50 -2.68 -15.15
C ALA A 200 -3.78 -1.92 -14.75
N ASN A 201 -3.81 -1.32 -13.57
CA ASN A 201 -4.96 -0.58 -13.04
C ASN A 201 -4.88 0.95 -13.28
N LEU A 202 -3.75 1.46 -13.73
CA LEU A 202 -3.60 2.86 -14.10
C LEU A 202 -4.05 3.11 -15.55
N PRO A 203 -4.58 4.30 -15.86
CA PRO A 203 -4.87 4.69 -17.24
C PRO A 203 -3.63 4.50 -18.12
N SER A 204 -3.84 3.99 -19.34
CA SER A 204 -2.78 3.96 -20.36
C SER A 204 -2.34 5.40 -20.60
N GLY A 205 -1.03 5.67 -20.56
CA GLY A 205 -0.50 7.00 -20.86
C GLY A 205 -0.93 7.45 -22.27
N SER A 206 -1.45 8.65 -22.37
CA SER A 206 -1.76 9.31 -23.67
C SER A 206 -0.51 9.86 -24.28
#